data_a72384b49c1b09980540e101d1f5b30d
#
_entry.id   a72384b49c1b09980540e101d1f5b30d
#
_cell.length_a   1.000
_cell.length_b   1.000
_cell.length_c   1.000
_cell.angle_alpha   90.00
_cell.angle_beta   90.00
_cell.angle_gamma   90.00
#
_symmetry.space_group_name_H-M   'P 1'
#
loop_
_entity.id
_entity.type
_entity.pdbx_description
1 polymer ?
#
loop_
_entity_poly.entity_id
_entity_poly.type
_entity_poly.pdbx_seq_one_letter_code
_entity_poly.pdbx_strand_id
1 'polypeptide(L)'
;RHSLSSMRGSYVVLDFWASWCPDCRKDIPAMKQLHAKYGQTVRFVSVSFDDKRDNWTACINSNGMDWLHLSELKKWKQTDISRLYNIKWIPAMYIIDRQGQIILSTVMVEKLAAKLKELHEL
;
A
#
# COMPACT_ATOMS: atom_id res chain seq x y z
N ARG A 1 -7.68 -15.75 -3.90
CA ARG A 1 -6.37 -15.11 -3.85
C ARG A 1 -6.27 -14.02 -4.91
N HIS A 2 -5.85 -12.85 -4.49
CA HIS A 2 -5.70 -11.72 -5.39
C HIS A 2 -4.28 -11.66 -5.96
N SER A 3 -4.18 -11.23 -7.21
CA SER A 3 -2.92 -11.04 -7.91
C SER A 3 -2.84 -9.59 -8.42
N LEU A 4 -1.66 -8.97 -8.38
CA LEU A 4 -1.49 -7.62 -8.89
C LEU A 4 -1.76 -7.55 -10.39
N SER A 5 -1.46 -8.60 -11.14
CA SER A 5 -1.71 -8.62 -12.58
C SER A 5 -3.21 -8.57 -12.91
N SER A 6 -4.08 -9.02 -12.00
CA SER A 6 -5.53 -8.94 -12.20
C SER A 6 -6.08 -7.52 -12.09
N MET A 7 -5.26 -6.57 -11.63
CA MET A 7 -5.65 -5.17 -11.44
C MET A 7 -5.19 -4.26 -12.57
N ARG A 8 -4.60 -4.82 -13.63
CA ARG A 8 -4.21 -4.02 -14.80
C ARG A 8 -5.44 -3.35 -15.41
N GLY A 9 -5.24 -2.18 -15.98
CA GLY A 9 -6.32 -1.35 -16.50
C GLY A 9 -6.74 -0.25 -15.56
N SER A 10 -6.21 -0.25 -14.32
CA SER A 10 -6.42 0.81 -13.33
C SER A 10 -5.08 1.22 -12.74
N TYR A 11 -4.98 2.46 -12.26
CA TYR A 11 -3.85 2.83 -11.41
C TYR A 11 -3.97 2.09 -10.09
N VAL A 12 -2.83 1.66 -9.55
CA VAL A 12 -2.76 0.93 -8.27
C VAL A 12 -1.80 1.67 -7.34
N VAL A 13 -2.25 1.98 -6.13
CA VAL A 13 -1.37 2.40 -5.05
C VAL A 13 -1.03 1.16 -4.25
N LEU A 14 0.26 0.82 -4.22
CA LEU A 14 0.76 -0.34 -3.48
C LEU A 14 1.54 0.17 -2.27
N ASP A 15 1.09 -0.20 -1.09
CA ASP A 15 1.62 0.30 0.17
C ASP A 15 2.15 -0.87 1.00
N PHE A 16 3.44 -0.87 1.28
CA PHE A 16 4.09 -1.87 2.15
C PHE A 16 4.21 -1.32 3.56
N TRP A 17 3.70 -2.05 4.53
CA TRP A 17 3.61 -1.59 5.91
C TRP A 17 3.59 -2.75 6.90
N ALA A 18 3.49 -2.43 8.19
CA ALA A 18 3.22 -3.41 9.24
C ALA A 18 2.56 -2.70 10.42
N SER A 19 1.74 -3.42 11.17
CA SER A 19 1.09 -2.86 12.35
C SER A 19 2.08 -2.49 13.45
N TRP A 20 3.24 -3.14 13.49
CA TRP A 20 4.30 -2.87 14.46
C TRP A 20 5.21 -1.70 14.07
N CYS A 21 5.01 -1.10 12.92
CA CYS A 21 5.86 -0.03 12.38
C CYS A 21 5.29 1.34 12.77
N PRO A 22 5.97 2.11 13.65
CA PRO A 22 5.44 3.41 14.08
C PRO A 22 5.28 4.41 12.94
N ASP A 23 6.25 4.48 12.03
CA ASP A 23 6.19 5.41 10.89
C ASP A 23 5.05 5.05 9.94
N CYS A 24 4.79 3.76 9.73
CA CYS A 24 3.66 3.30 8.93
C CYS A 24 2.34 3.73 9.57
N ARG A 25 2.23 3.61 10.89
CA ARG A 25 1.00 3.96 11.62
C ARG A 25 0.74 5.46 11.59
N LYS A 26 1.78 6.28 11.56
CA LYS A 26 1.62 7.74 11.42
C LYS A 26 0.99 8.11 10.08
N ASP A 27 1.22 7.31 9.04
CA ASP A 27 0.72 7.59 7.71
C ASP A 27 -0.72 7.11 7.50
N ILE A 28 -1.28 6.31 8.40
CA ILE A 28 -2.64 5.76 8.24
C ILE A 28 -3.68 6.84 8.03
N PRO A 29 -3.75 7.93 8.82
CA PRO A 29 -4.76 8.96 8.57
C PRO A 29 -4.67 9.58 7.18
N ALA A 30 -3.44 9.84 6.69
CA ALA A 30 -3.24 10.38 5.35
C ALA A 30 -3.66 9.38 4.28
N MET A 31 -3.34 8.10 4.44
CA MET A 31 -3.76 7.05 3.50
C MET A 31 -5.28 6.92 3.45
N LYS A 32 -5.95 7.03 4.59
CA LYS A 32 -7.42 6.99 4.63
C LYS A 32 -8.03 8.17 3.87
N GLN A 33 -7.45 9.35 4.00
CA GLN A 33 -7.90 10.53 3.25
C GLN A 33 -7.71 10.34 1.74
N LEU A 34 -6.57 9.79 1.33
CA LEU A 34 -6.29 9.52 -0.07
C LEU A 34 -7.24 8.47 -0.64
N HIS A 35 -7.51 7.42 0.13
CA HIS A 35 -8.47 6.39 -0.29
C HIS A 35 -9.88 6.97 -0.43
N ALA A 36 -10.31 7.82 0.51
CA ALA A 36 -11.61 8.46 0.44
C ALA A 36 -11.73 9.36 -0.80
N LYS A 37 -10.64 10.02 -1.19
CA LYS A 37 -10.64 10.95 -2.31
C LYS A 37 -10.50 10.25 -3.67
N TYR A 38 -9.65 9.24 -3.76
CA TYR A 38 -9.27 8.62 -5.03
C TYR A 38 -9.67 7.15 -5.17
N GLY A 39 -10.21 6.54 -4.13
CA GLY A 39 -10.46 5.10 -4.09
C GLY A 39 -11.45 4.57 -5.11
N GLN A 40 -12.26 5.45 -5.73
CA GLN A 40 -13.20 5.03 -6.78
C GLN A 40 -12.51 4.90 -8.14
N THR A 41 -11.41 5.60 -8.35
CA THR A 41 -10.70 5.62 -9.64
C THR A 41 -9.33 4.94 -9.57
N VAL A 42 -8.77 4.81 -8.38
CA VAL A 42 -7.46 4.18 -8.13
C VAL A 42 -7.67 3.04 -7.15
N ARG A 43 -7.09 1.88 -7.43
CA ARG A 43 -7.14 0.75 -6.52
C ARG A 43 -6.07 0.89 -5.47
N PHE A 44 -6.45 0.76 -4.20
CA PHE A 44 -5.51 0.79 -3.07
C PHE A 44 -5.30 -0.63 -2.58
N VAL A 45 -4.04 -1.03 -2.48
CA VAL A 45 -3.64 -2.35 -1.99
C VAL A 45 -2.53 -2.15 -0.97
N SER A 46 -2.76 -2.60 0.26
CA SER A 46 -1.72 -2.59 1.29
C SER A 46 -1.21 -4.00 1.52
N VAL A 47 0.10 -4.16 1.56
CA VAL A 47 0.76 -5.44 1.81
C VAL A 47 1.48 -5.34 3.15
N SER A 48 1.09 -6.19 4.09
CA SER A 48 1.62 -6.18 5.44
C SER A 48 2.77 -7.16 5.59
N PHE A 49 3.77 -6.75 6.36
CA PHE A 49 4.86 -7.62 6.82
C PHE A 49 4.64 -8.09 8.27
N ASP A 50 3.39 -8.09 8.74
CA ASP A 50 3.04 -8.68 10.02
C ASP A 50 3.22 -10.20 9.95
N ASP A 51 3.78 -10.78 11.01
CA ASP A 51 3.88 -12.24 11.14
C ASP A 51 2.78 -12.81 12.03
N LYS A 52 1.94 -11.95 12.62
CA LYS A 52 0.81 -12.35 13.48
C LYS A 52 -0.49 -11.78 12.92
N ARG A 53 -1.38 -12.67 12.54
CA ARG A 53 -2.68 -12.30 11.94
C ARG A 53 -3.49 -11.39 12.85
N ASP A 54 -3.53 -11.68 14.16
CA ASP A 54 -4.37 -10.92 15.10
C ASP A 54 -3.93 -9.46 15.21
N ASN A 55 -2.61 -9.20 15.23
CA ASN A 55 -2.08 -7.84 15.28
C ASN A 55 -2.44 -7.08 14.00
N TRP A 56 -2.32 -7.73 12.87
CA TRP A 56 -2.62 -7.17 11.56
C TRP A 56 -4.10 -6.79 11.43
N THR A 57 -4.99 -7.75 11.68
CA THR A 57 -6.44 -7.52 11.54
C THR A 57 -6.95 -6.53 12.57
N ALA A 58 -6.44 -6.54 13.79
CA ALA A 58 -6.81 -5.56 14.81
C ALA A 58 -6.45 -4.13 14.38
N CYS A 59 -5.28 -3.94 13.80
CA CYS A 59 -4.86 -2.62 13.32
C CYS A 59 -5.76 -2.13 12.17
N ILE A 60 -6.06 -3.00 11.21
CA ILE A 60 -6.96 -2.66 10.11
C ILE A 60 -8.33 -2.25 10.63
N ASN A 61 -8.90 -3.04 11.53
CA ASN A 61 -10.26 -2.81 12.03
C ASN A 61 -10.33 -1.56 12.91
N SER A 62 -9.36 -1.39 13.82
CA SER A 62 -9.39 -0.26 14.75
C SER A 62 -9.14 1.09 14.04
N ASN A 63 -8.47 1.07 12.87
CA ASN A 63 -8.20 2.28 12.11
C ASN A 63 -9.14 2.49 10.92
N GLY A 64 -10.08 1.56 10.68
CA GLY A 64 -11.04 1.69 9.60
C GLY A 64 -10.41 1.73 8.22
N MET A 65 -9.45 0.86 7.96
CA MET A 65 -8.70 0.82 6.69
C MET A 65 -9.47 -0.03 5.66
N ASP A 66 -10.44 0.58 4.99
CA ASP A 66 -11.46 -0.09 4.18
C ASP A 66 -11.04 -0.36 2.73
N TRP A 67 -9.85 -0.93 2.52
CA TRP A 67 -9.38 -1.32 1.18
C TRP A 67 -8.73 -2.70 1.24
N LEU A 68 -8.26 -3.18 0.09
CA LEU A 68 -7.68 -4.52 0.01
C LEU A 68 -6.38 -4.60 0.80
N HIS A 69 -6.28 -5.61 1.66
CA HIS A 69 -5.10 -5.89 2.46
C HIS A 69 -4.63 -7.31 2.22
N LEU A 70 -3.32 -7.44 1.96
CA LEU A 70 -2.68 -8.72 1.71
C LEU A 70 -1.52 -8.92 2.69
N SER A 71 -1.22 -10.16 3.03
CA SER A 71 -0.06 -10.47 3.85
C SER A 71 0.31 -11.94 3.67
N GLU A 72 1.62 -12.23 3.65
CA GLU A 72 2.11 -13.60 3.72
C GLU A 72 2.23 -14.10 5.16
N LEU A 73 1.99 -13.22 6.14
CA LEU A 73 2.13 -13.49 7.58
C LEU A 73 3.50 -14.06 7.93
N LYS A 74 4.53 -13.50 7.31
CA LYS A 74 5.94 -13.83 7.52
C LYS A 74 6.71 -12.57 7.87
N LYS A 75 7.82 -12.73 8.60
CA LYS A 75 8.72 -11.61 8.84
C LYS A 75 9.19 -11.03 7.50
N TRP A 76 9.39 -9.72 7.48
CA TRP A 76 9.66 -8.94 6.26
C TRP A 76 10.62 -9.63 5.28
N LYS A 77 11.84 -9.95 5.74
CA LYS A 77 12.87 -10.48 4.85
C LYS A 77 12.60 -11.91 4.38
N GLN A 78 11.59 -12.55 4.94
CA GLN A 78 11.18 -13.91 4.56
C GLN A 78 10.08 -13.93 3.51
N THR A 79 9.55 -12.75 3.11
CA THR A 79 8.47 -12.68 2.13
C THR A 79 9.01 -12.69 0.71
N ASP A 80 8.28 -13.33 -0.19
CA ASP A 80 8.63 -13.29 -1.61
C ASP A 80 8.46 -11.90 -2.18
N ILE A 81 7.44 -11.16 -1.73
CA ILE A 81 7.14 -9.85 -2.27
C ILE A 81 8.21 -8.83 -1.93
N SER A 82 8.86 -8.94 -0.75
CA SER A 82 9.96 -8.03 -0.41
C SER A 82 11.17 -8.25 -1.32
N ARG A 83 11.38 -9.48 -1.76
CA ARG A 83 12.46 -9.81 -2.72
C ARG A 83 12.13 -9.29 -4.11
N LEU A 84 10.89 -9.47 -4.57
CA LEU A 84 10.47 -9.04 -5.91
C LEU A 84 10.56 -7.53 -6.07
N TYR A 85 10.18 -6.77 -5.04
CA TYR A 85 10.20 -5.30 -5.08
C TYR A 85 11.44 -4.71 -4.44
N ASN A 86 12.37 -5.55 -3.96
CA ASN A 86 13.60 -5.11 -3.30
C ASN A 86 13.32 -4.14 -2.16
N ILE A 87 12.35 -4.50 -1.32
CA ILE A 87 11.92 -3.65 -0.19
C ILE A 87 12.97 -3.70 0.91
N LYS A 88 13.59 -2.57 1.19
CA LYS A 88 14.67 -2.45 2.18
C LYS A 88 14.17 -1.87 3.49
N TRP A 89 13.10 -1.09 3.47
CA TRP A 89 12.41 -0.61 4.66
C TRP A 89 10.97 -0.24 4.36
N ILE A 90 10.20 -0.02 5.43
CA ILE A 90 8.81 0.40 5.37
C ILE A 90 8.64 1.67 6.21
N PRO A 91 7.69 2.56 5.89
CA PRO A 91 6.70 2.41 4.82
C PRO A 91 7.35 2.55 3.44
N ALA A 92 6.82 1.85 2.46
CA ALA A 92 7.24 1.96 1.07
C ALA A 92 5.98 1.97 0.20
N MET A 93 5.86 2.98 -0.67
CA MET A 93 4.65 3.20 -1.46
C MET A 93 5.00 3.31 -2.93
N TYR A 94 4.18 2.70 -3.76
CA TYR A 94 4.35 2.68 -5.21
C TYR A 94 3.05 3.07 -5.88
N ILE A 95 3.15 3.74 -7.03
CA ILE A 95 2.03 3.87 -7.96
C ILE A 95 2.37 3.07 -9.20
N ILE A 96 1.46 2.18 -9.59
CA ILE A 96 1.59 1.34 -10.78
C ILE A 96 0.56 1.83 -11.78
N ASP A 97 0.98 2.08 -13.03
CA ASP A 97 0.10 2.60 -14.05
C ASP A 97 -0.79 1.51 -14.67
N ARG A 98 -1.61 1.90 -15.63
CA ARG A 98 -2.59 0.99 -16.27
C ARG A 98 -1.92 -0.14 -17.05
N GLN A 99 -0.66 0.01 -17.43
CA GLN A 99 0.13 -1.00 -18.13
C GLN A 99 0.93 -1.88 -17.18
N GLY A 100 0.84 -1.64 -15.88
CA GLY A 100 1.56 -2.41 -14.88
C GLY A 100 2.97 -1.93 -14.61
N GLN A 101 3.30 -0.69 -14.99
CA GLN A 101 4.64 -0.12 -14.78
C GLN A 101 4.64 0.76 -13.55
N ILE A 102 5.74 0.70 -12.78
CA ILE A 102 5.92 1.55 -11.59
C ILE A 102 6.28 2.96 -12.06
N ILE A 103 5.44 3.93 -11.71
CA ILE A 103 5.66 5.34 -12.06
C ILE A 103 6.00 6.21 -10.86
N LEU A 104 5.91 5.68 -9.64
CA LEU A 104 6.37 6.34 -8.42
C LEU A 104 6.83 5.29 -7.42
N SER A 105 7.94 5.59 -6.75
CA SER A 105 8.45 4.81 -5.63
C SER A 105 8.88 5.80 -4.55
N THR A 106 8.30 5.73 -3.36
CA THR A 106 8.60 6.68 -2.29
C THR A 106 8.36 6.06 -0.92
N VAL A 107 9.02 6.64 0.08
CA VAL A 107 8.75 6.33 1.50
C VAL A 107 7.96 7.46 2.16
N MET A 108 7.53 8.48 1.40
CA MET A 108 6.87 9.67 1.91
C MET A 108 5.45 9.77 1.38
N VAL A 109 4.46 9.73 2.27
CA VAL A 109 3.05 9.81 1.87
C VAL A 109 2.73 11.14 1.19
N GLU A 110 3.45 12.21 1.50
CA GLU A 110 3.27 13.53 0.87
C GLU A 110 3.57 13.47 -0.62
N LYS A 111 4.59 12.71 -1.02
CA LYS A 111 4.93 12.52 -2.45
C LYS A 111 3.89 11.65 -3.15
N LEU A 112 3.34 10.67 -2.46
CA LEU A 112 2.23 9.88 -2.98
C LEU A 112 1.02 10.77 -3.25
N ALA A 113 0.66 11.61 -2.30
CA ALA A 113 -0.47 12.54 -2.43
C ALA A 113 -0.28 13.49 -3.61
N ALA A 114 0.92 14.06 -3.76
CA ALA A 114 1.23 14.99 -4.84
C ALA A 114 1.10 14.31 -6.21
N LYS A 115 1.57 13.08 -6.34
CA LYS A 115 1.49 12.35 -7.62
C LYS A 115 0.06 11.97 -7.97
N LEU A 116 -0.74 11.54 -6.99
CA LEU A 116 -2.15 11.25 -7.23
C LEU A 116 -2.92 12.48 -7.69
N LYS A 117 -2.64 13.63 -7.08
CA LYS A 117 -3.24 14.89 -7.50
C LYS A 117 -2.86 15.22 -8.95
N GLU A 118 -1.57 15.11 -9.29
CA GLU A 118 -1.08 15.33 -10.65
C GLU A 118 -1.80 14.44 -11.67
N LEU A 119 -1.94 13.15 -11.38
CA LEU A 119 -2.60 12.20 -12.28
C LEU A 119 -4.07 12.54 -12.51
N HIS A 120 -4.74 13.11 -11.52
CA HIS A 120 -6.18 13.46 -11.63
C HIS A 120 -6.43 14.84 -12.21
N GLU A 121 -5.39 15.62 -12.44
CA GLU A 121 -5.49 16.92 -13.09
C GLU A 121 -5.23 16.86 -14.61
N LEU A 122 -4.88 15.68 -15.11
CA LEU A 122 -4.59 15.49 -16.54
C LEU A 122 -5.87 15.32 -17.39
#